data_745af14eab871738996c6d482e3b1a2d
#
_entry.id   745af14eab871738996c6d482e3b1a2d
#
_cell.length_a   1.000
_cell.length_b   1.000
_cell.length_c   1.000
_cell.angle_alpha   90.00
_cell.angle_beta   90.00
_cell.angle_gamma   90.00
#
_symmetry.space_group_name_H-M   'P 1'
#
loop_
_entity.id
_entity.type
_entity.pdbx_description
1 polymer ?
#
loop_
_entity_poly.entity_id
_entity_poly.type
_entity_poly.pdbx_seq_one_letter_code
_entity_poly.pdbx_strand_id
1 'polypeptide(L)'
;AELIVVPTRPSPHDLRAVGATVDLCERAGKPLIFVVNAATPKAKITSEAAVALSQHGTVAPVTLHHRTDFAASMIDGRTVMEVDPNGRSSQEVVALWNYISDRLEKNFRRTVFAAPTAVAPIAGVQRPSGGFGRRVAGS
;
A
#
# COMPACT_ATOMS: atom_id res chain seq x y z
N ALA A 1 -1.27 -12.97 -7.22
CA ALA A 1 -0.52 -12.43 -6.07
C ALA A 1 -1.25 -12.73 -4.77
N GLU A 2 -0.52 -12.91 -3.70
CA GLU A 2 -1.06 -13.13 -2.35
C GLU A 2 -1.32 -11.82 -1.62
N LEU A 3 -0.64 -10.76 -2.04
CA LEU A 3 -0.78 -9.42 -1.49
C LEU A 3 -0.49 -8.40 -2.57
N ILE A 4 -1.32 -7.38 -2.66
CA ILE A 4 -1.13 -6.30 -3.61
C ILE A 4 -0.63 -5.08 -2.84
N VAL A 5 0.51 -4.54 -3.27
CA VAL A 5 1.09 -3.33 -2.69
C VAL A 5 0.79 -2.18 -3.65
N VAL A 6 0.11 -1.16 -3.15
CA VAL A 6 -0.32 -0.01 -3.95
C VAL A 6 0.43 1.24 -3.51
N PRO A 7 1.51 1.61 -4.18
CA PRO A 7 2.20 2.86 -3.88
C PRO A 7 1.39 4.05 -4.36
N THR A 8 1.25 5.05 -3.52
CA THR A 8 0.45 6.23 -3.80
C THR A 8 1.18 7.46 -3.30
N ARG A 9 1.40 8.42 -4.18
CA ARG A 9 1.98 9.70 -3.78
C ARG A 9 0.94 10.53 -3.02
N PRO A 10 1.36 11.33 -2.04
CA PRO A 10 0.44 12.20 -1.31
C PRO A 10 0.07 13.43 -2.17
N SER A 11 -0.78 13.21 -3.15
CA SER A 11 -1.27 14.25 -4.03
C SER A 11 -2.75 14.01 -4.35
N PRO A 12 -3.54 15.07 -4.57
CA PRO A 12 -4.94 14.92 -4.94
C PRO A 12 -5.16 14.09 -6.20
N HIS A 13 -4.28 14.22 -7.18
CA HIS A 13 -4.38 13.46 -8.44
C HIS A 13 -4.18 11.97 -8.21
N ASP A 14 -3.15 11.60 -7.45
CA ASP A 14 -2.87 10.20 -7.15
C ASP A 14 -3.98 9.58 -6.30
N LEU A 15 -4.48 10.32 -5.33
CA LEU A 15 -5.59 9.87 -4.49
C LEU A 15 -6.87 9.62 -5.29
N ARG A 16 -7.15 10.44 -6.30
CA ARG A 16 -8.27 10.21 -7.19
C ARG A 16 -8.06 8.98 -8.08
N ALA A 17 -6.86 8.81 -8.58
CA ALA A 17 -6.53 7.71 -9.47
C ALA A 17 -6.56 6.35 -8.78
N VAL A 18 -6.30 6.30 -7.48
CA VAL A 18 -6.20 5.04 -6.74
C VAL A 18 -7.53 4.27 -6.66
N GLY A 19 -8.65 4.97 -6.80
CA GLY A 19 -9.98 4.34 -6.70
C GLY A 19 -10.19 3.21 -7.69
N ALA A 20 -9.77 3.38 -8.93
CA ALA A 20 -9.88 2.34 -9.95
C ALA A 20 -9.04 1.11 -9.59
N THR A 21 -7.85 1.33 -9.03
CA THR A 21 -6.97 0.25 -8.56
C THR A 21 -7.61 -0.51 -7.40
N VAL A 22 -8.19 0.20 -6.45
CA VAL A 22 -8.91 -0.41 -5.32
C VAL A 22 -10.05 -1.30 -5.82
N ASP A 23 -10.86 -0.81 -6.77
CA ASP A 23 -11.95 -1.58 -7.34
C ASP A 23 -11.46 -2.86 -8.01
N LEU A 24 -10.33 -2.81 -8.71
CA LEU A 24 -9.73 -4.01 -9.31
C LEU A 24 -9.30 -5.02 -8.27
N CYS A 25 -8.66 -4.56 -7.19
CA CYS A 25 -8.23 -5.43 -6.10
C CYS A 25 -9.42 -6.10 -5.41
N GLU A 26 -10.48 -5.34 -5.17
CA GLU A 26 -11.70 -5.86 -4.57
C GLU A 26 -12.35 -6.92 -5.45
N ARG A 27 -12.45 -6.67 -6.74
CA ARG A 27 -13.01 -7.66 -7.69
C ARG A 27 -12.17 -8.92 -7.76
N ALA A 28 -10.85 -8.79 -7.65
CA ALA A 28 -9.95 -9.93 -7.63
C ALA A 28 -9.99 -10.69 -6.29
N GLY A 29 -10.61 -10.12 -5.26
CA GLY A 29 -10.65 -10.72 -3.93
C GLY A 29 -9.29 -10.81 -3.26
N LYS A 30 -8.38 -9.90 -3.58
CA LYS A 30 -7.01 -9.93 -3.08
C LYS A 30 -6.81 -8.87 -2.00
N PRO A 31 -6.08 -9.22 -0.92
CA PRO A 31 -5.72 -8.24 0.07
C PRO A 31 -4.76 -7.20 -0.51
N LEU A 32 -4.92 -5.96 -0.08
CA LEU A 32 -4.06 -4.87 -0.51
C LEU A 32 -3.54 -4.08 0.68
N ILE A 33 -2.39 -3.45 0.49
CA ILE A 33 -1.88 -2.43 1.39
C ILE A 33 -1.47 -1.21 0.58
N PHE A 34 -1.72 -0.04 1.14
CA PHE A 34 -1.23 1.21 0.56
C PHE A 34 0.14 1.54 1.15
N VAL A 35 1.00 2.10 0.32
CA VAL A 35 2.27 2.67 0.76
C VAL A 35 2.31 4.11 0.30
N VAL A 36 2.42 5.03 1.24
CA VAL A 36 2.63 6.44 0.90
C VAL A 36 4.05 6.58 0.36
N ASN A 37 4.15 6.97 -0.90
CA ASN A 37 5.40 6.97 -1.66
C ASN A 37 5.77 8.38 -2.11
N ALA A 38 7.06 8.62 -2.23
CA ALA A 38 7.61 9.89 -2.71
C ALA A 38 7.07 11.10 -1.93
N ALA A 39 6.92 10.95 -0.63
CA ALA A 39 6.43 12.01 0.24
C ALA A 39 7.51 13.05 0.49
N THR A 40 7.10 14.32 0.51
CA THR A 40 7.99 15.39 0.95
C THR A 40 8.13 15.32 2.47
N PRO A 41 9.36 15.32 3.01
CA PRO A 41 9.56 15.29 4.46
C PRO A 41 8.82 16.43 5.16
N LYS A 42 8.17 16.11 6.28
CA LYS A 42 7.44 17.07 7.13
C LYS A 42 6.27 17.78 6.45
N ALA A 43 5.81 17.31 5.30
CA ALA A 43 4.66 17.91 4.63
C ALA A 43 3.35 17.41 5.25
N LYS A 44 2.47 18.32 5.58
CA LYS A 44 1.16 18.02 6.16
C LYS A 44 0.31 17.11 5.25
N ILE A 45 0.42 17.29 3.95
CA ILE A 45 -0.34 16.51 2.97
C ILE A 45 -0.05 15.00 3.07
N THR A 46 1.13 14.61 3.59
CA THR A 46 1.49 13.21 3.78
C THR A 46 0.56 12.53 4.78
N SER A 47 0.34 13.14 5.93
CA SER A 47 -0.57 12.57 6.92
C SER A 47 -2.03 12.62 6.45
N GLU A 48 -2.41 13.67 5.75
CA GLU A 48 -3.75 13.77 5.16
C GLU A 48 -4.00 12.66 4.15
N ALA A 49 -3.01 12.35 3.32
CA ALA A 49 -3.10 11.25 2.36
C ALA A 49 -3.23 9.90 3.06
N ALA A 50 -2.45 9.66 4.10
CA ALA A 50 -2.53 8.42 4.86
C ALA A 50 -3.92 8.24 5.48
N VAL A 51 -4.50 9.28 6.03
CA VAL A 51 -5.86 9.25 6.57
C VAL A 51 -6.88 8.94 5.48
N ALA A 52 -6.78 9.59 4.33
CA ALA A 52 -7.68 9.34 3.20
C ALA A 52 -7.58 7.89 2.71
N LEU A 53 -6.39 7.35 2.58
CA LEU A 53 -6.18 5.98 2.15
C LEU A 53 -6.69 4.97 3.18
N SER A 54 -6.54 5.27 4.47
CA SER A 54 -6.98 4.38 5.55
C SER A 54 -8.48 4.12 5.55
N GLN A 55 -9.25 4.97 4.93
CA GLN A 55 -10.70 4.78 4.77
C GLN A 55 -11.02 3.68 3.75
N HIS A 56 -10.07 3.29 2.92
CA HIS A 56 -10.26 2.33 1.85
C HIS A 56 -9.49 1.03 2.03
N GLY A 57 -8.58 0.99 2.98
CA GLY A 57 -7.79 -0.20 3.26
C GLY A 57 -6.64 0.07 4.21
N THR A 58 -5.82 -0.94 4.40
CA THR A 58 -4.67 -0.85 5.28
C THR A 58 -3.59 0.01 4.67
N VAL A 59 -3.07 0.95 5.45
CA VAL A 59 -1.92 1.78 5.06
C VAL A 59 -0.70 1.28 5.83
N ALA A 60 0.39 1.01 5.13
CA ALA A 60 1.64 0.63 5.77
C ALA A 60 2.11 1.74 6.71
N PRO A 61 2.64 1.40 7.89
CA PRO A 61 3.12 2.42 8.84
C PRO A 61 4.43 3.08 8.39
N VAL A 62 4.98 2.66 7.28
CA VAL A 62 6.23 3.18 6.72
C VAL A 62 5.92 4.04 5.53
N THR A 63 6.41 5.28 5.54
CA THR A 63 6.31 6.21 4.41
C THR A 63 7.66 6.24 3.69
N LEU A 64 7.65 6.12 2.39
CA LEU A 64 8.84 6.32 1.57
C LEU A 64 8.90 7.79 1.15
N HIS A 65 9.96 8.46 1.53
CA HIS A 65 10.15 9.87 1.22
C HIS A 65 10.86 10.07 -0.11
N HIS A 66 10.53 11.15 -0.78
CA HIS A 66 11.20 11.55 -2.01
C HIS A 66 12.61 12.04 -1.66
N ARG A 67 13.61 11.32 -2.14
CA ARG A 67 15.03 11.69 -1.96
C ARG A 67 15.80 11.43 -3.24
N THR A 68 16.78 12.28 -3.47
CA THR A 68 17.67 12.15 -4.63
C THR A 68 18.45 10.84 -4.64
N ASP A 69 18.65 10.24 -3.46
CA ASP A 69 19.36 8.97 -3.30
C ASP A 69 18.82 7.86 -4.22
N PHE A 70 17.50 7.80 -4.37
CA PHE A 70 16.89 6.76 -5.21
C PHE A 70 17.28 6.91 -6.68
N ALA A 71 17.21 8.13 -7.20
CA ALA A 71 17.63 8.38 -8.57
C ALA A 71 19.15 8.23 -8.73
N ALA A 72 19.92 8.76 -7.78
CA ALA A 72 21.38 8.71 -7.83
C ALA A 72 21.91 7.28 -7.78
N SER A 73 21.32 6.40 -7.00
CA SER A 73 21.75 5.00 -6.93
C SER A 73 21.61 4.27 -8.24
N MET A 74 20.65 4.66 -9.06
CA MET A 74 20.38 4.00 -10.34
C MET A 74 21.33 4.39 -11.47
N ILE A 75 22.19 5.38 -11.26
CA ILE A 75 23.15 5.81 -12.30
C ILE A 75 24.03 4.66 -12.75
N ASP A 76 24.44 3.81 -11.83
CA ASP A 76 25.23 2.61 -12.13
C ASP A 76 24.46 1.30 -11.88
N GLY A 77 23.14 1.38 -11.81
CA GLY A 77 22.29 0.21 -11.68
C GLY A 77 22.21 -0.39 -10.28
N ARG A 78 22.63 0.35 -9.24
CA ARG A 78 22.54 -0.10 -7.86
C ARG A 78 21.26 0.40 -7.18
N THR A 79 20.96 -0.19 -6.04
CA THR A 79 19.89 0.27 -5.15
C THR A 79 20.45 1.18 -4.07
N VAL A 80 19.57 1.92 -3.39
CA VAL A 80 20.00 2.74 -2.24
C VAL A 80 20.66 1.90 -1.15
N MET A 81 20.22 0.65 -0.98
CA MET A 81 20.76 -0.25 0.03
C MET A 81 22.19 -0.68 -0.29
N GLU A 82 22.51 -0.80 -1.57
CA GLU A 82 23.87 -1.13 -2.00
C GLU A 82 24.80 0.07 -1.91
N VAL A 83 24.29 1.26 -2.15
CA VAL A 83 25.08 2.49 -2.12
C VAL A 83 25.32 2.97 -0.67
N ASP A 84 24.27 3.00 0.15
CA ASP A 84 24.34 3.47 1.53
C ASP A 84 23.38 2.67 2.40
N PRO A 85 23.80 1.48 2.89
CA PRO A 85 22.93 0.60 3.67
C PRO A 85 22.45 1.21 4.98
N ASN A 86 23.12 2.22 5.51
CA ASN A 86 22.76 2.88 6.77
C ASN A 86 22.02 4.20 6.56
N GLY A 87 21.79 4.60 5.32
CA GLY A 87 21.09 5.84 5.00
C GLY A 87 19.60 5.78 5.33
N ARG A 88 18.98 6.94 5.42
CA ARG A 88 17.55 7.05 5.73
C ARG A 88 16.67 6.34 4.69
N SER A 89 17.01 6.48 3.41
CA SER A 89 16.29 5.82 2.33
C SER A 89 16.34 4.31 2.49
N SER A 90 17.51 3.76 2.80
CA SER A 90 17.68 2.33 3.04
C SER A 90 16.90 1.84 4.25
N GLN A 91 16.90 2.61 5.34
CA GLN A 91 16.14 2.29 6.54
C GLN A 91 14.64 2.21 6.27
N GLU A 92 14.13 3.14 5.47
CA GLU A 92 12.71 3.12 5.08
C GLU A 92 12.37 1.90 4.23
N VAL A 93 13.23 1.55 3.29
CA VAL A 93 13.03 0.37 2.45
C VAL A 93 13.05 -0.91 3.29
N VAL A 94 14.00 -1.04 4.21
CA VAL A 94 14.08 -2.20 5.11
C VAL A 94 12.83 -2.29 5.98
N ALA A 95 12.40 -1.18 6.56
CA ALA A 95 11.20 -1.17 7.39
C ALA A 95 9.95 -1.56 6.60
N LEU A 96 9.84 -1.07 5.35
CA LEU A 96 8.75 -1.45 4.47
C LEU A 96 8.80 -2.93 4.11
N TRP A 97 9.96 -3.44 3.79
CA TRP A 97 10.13 -4.86 3.47
C TRP A 97 9.74 -5.75 4.65
N ASN A 98 10.16 -5.38 5.85
CA ASN A 98 9.80 -6.13 7.05
C ASN A 98 8.28 -6.14 7.26
N TYR A 99 7.63 -5.01 7.03
CA TYR A 99 6.16 -4.93 7.12
C TYR A 99 5.49 -5.82 6.07
N ILE A 100 5.92 -5.74 4.82
CA ILE A 100 5.35 -6.54 3.72
C ILE A 100 5.56 -8.03 4.00
N SER A 101 6.77 -8.42 4.40
CA SER A 101 7.10 -9.81 4.69
C SER A 101 6.23 -10.37 5.82
N ASP A 102 6.03 -9.59 6.87
CA ASP A 102 5.18 -9.97 7.99
C ASP A 102 3.72 -10.15 7.54
N ARG A 103 3.23 -9.25 6.72
CA ARG A 103 1.86 -9.35 6.16
C ARG A 103 1.70 -10.55 5.26
N LEU A 104 2.68 -10.85 4.43
CA LEU A 104 2.67 -12.03 3.57
C LEU A 104 2.65 -13.31 4.39
N GLU A 105 3.47 -13.39 5.43
CA GLU A 105 3.49 -14.55 6.31
C GLU A 105 2.15 -14.75 7.01
N LYS A 106 1.56 -13.71 7.53
CA LYS A 106 0.24 -13.77 8.17
C LYS A 106 -0.85 -14.20 7.18
N ASN A 107 -0.83 -13.68 5.99
CA ASN A 107 -1.78 -14.05 4.95
C ASN A 107 -1.60 -15.51 4.54
N PHE A 108 -0.36 -15.95 4.41
CA PHE A 108 -0.04 -17.35 4.10
C PHE A 108 -0.56 -18.29 5.18
N ARG A 109 -0.30 -17.99 6.45
CA ARG A 109 -0.79 -18.79 7.58
C ARG A 109 -2.30 -18.84 7.60
N ARG A 110 -2.96 -17.72 7.37
CA ARG A 110 -4.42 -17.65 7.33
C ARG A 110 -4.98 -18.52 6.22
N THR A 111 -4.35 -18.58 5.07
CA THR A 111 -4.77 -19.37 3.92
C THR A 111 -4.52 -20.87 4.18
N VAL A 112 -3.34 -21.22 4.69
CA VAL A 112 -2.92 -22.61 4.89
C VAL A 112 -3.61 -23.24 6.09
N PHE A 113 -3.79 -22.48 7.16
CA PHE A 113 -4.36 -22.98 8.42
C PHE A 113 -5.82 -22.56 8.62
N ALA A 114 -6.41 -21.87 7.65
CA ALA A 114 -7.84 -21.61 7.69
C ALA A 114 -8.59 -22.91 7.66
N ALA A 115 -9.60 -23.05 8.51
CA ALA A 115 -10.42 -24.23 8.55
C ALA A 115 -10.98 -24.51 7.15
N PRO A 116 -10.85 -25.75 6.66
CA PRO A 116 -11.31 -26.10 5.31
C PRO A 116 -12.83 -25.98 5.12
N THR A 117 -13.55 -25.85 6.17
CA THR A 117 -14.94 -25.40 6.16
C THR A 117 -15.01 -23.93 5.90
N ALA A 118 -14.27 -23.46 4.93
CA ALA A 118 -14.54 -22.15 4.43
C ALA A 118 -16.05 -22.07 4.26
N VAL A 119 -16.63 -21.42 5.19
CA VAL A 119 -18.01 -21.15 5.24
C VAL A 119 -18.39 -20.67 3.85
N ALA A 120 -19.44 -21.24 3.34
CA ALA A 120 -20.04 -20.77 2.12
C ALA A 120 -19.96 -19.27 2.08
N PRO A 121 -19.59 -18.70 0.93
CA PRO A 121 -19.48 -17.27 0.77
C PRO A 121 -20.72 -16.65 1.38
N ILE A 122 -20.50 -15.77 2.29
CA ILE A 122 -21.58 -15.15 3.01
C ILE A 122 -22.34 -14.31 1.99
N ALA A 123 -23.33 -14.92 1.40
CA ALA A 123 -24.26 -14.22 0.56
C ALA A 123 -24.88 -13.13 1.43
N GLY A 124 -24.64 -11.90 1.12
CA GLY A 124 -25.18 -10.79 1.88
C GLY A 124 -24.19 -9.98 2.69
N VAL A 125 -22.93 -10.36 2.77
CA VAL A 125 -21.91 -9.43 3.22
C VAL A 125 -21.73 -8.41 2.12
N GLN A 126 -22.44 -7.33 2.28
CA GLN A 126 -22.20 -6.18 1.43
C GLN A 126 -20.82 -5.63 1.75
N ARG A 127 -19.96 -5.72 0.80
CA ARG A 127 -18.74 -4.94 0.85
C ARG A 127 -19.14 -3.48 0.93
N PRO A 128 -18.40 -2.70 1.71
CA PRO A 128 -18.66 -1.26 1.72
C PRO A 128 -18.68 -0.78 0.28
N SER A 129 -19.81 -0.33 -0.15
CA SER A 129 -19.96 0.27 -1.46
C SER A 129 -19.11 1.54 -1.46
N GLY A 130 -18.16 1.63 -2.36
CA GLY A 130 -17.52 2.89 -2.53
C GLY A 130 -16.03 2.86 -2.38
N GLY A 131 -15.41 2.31 -3.36
CA GLY A 131 -14.13 2.81 -3.79
C GLY A 131 -14.22 4.30 -4.04
N PHE A 132 -13.09 4.95 -4.11
CA PHE A 132 -13.01 6.39 -4.37
C PHE A 132 -13.90 6.86 -5.50
N GLY A 133 -13.98 6.08 -6.58
CA GLY A 133 -14.79 6.43 -7.75
C GLY A 133 -16.29 6.42 -7.48
N ARG A 134 -16.78 5.51 -6.67
CA ARG A 134 -18.21 5.43 -6.38
C ARG A 134 -18.68 6.53 -5.45
N ARG A 135 -17.85 6.94 -4.51
CA ARG A 135 -18.22 8.04 -3.62
C ARG A 135 -18.33 9.35 -4.34
N VAL A 136 -17.42 9.59 -5.28
CA VAL A 136 -17.45 10.81 -6.08
C VAL A 136 -18.65 10.80 -7.01
N ALA A 137 -19.01 9.65 -7.55
CA ALA A 137 -20.17 9.52 -8.43
C ALA A 137 -21.50 9.58 -7.68
N GLY A 138 -21.52 9.25 -6.40
CA GLY A 138 -22.71 9.27 -5.57
C GLY A 138 -22.98 10.58 -4.84
N SER A 139 -22.13 11.55 -5.03
CA SER A 139 -22.31 12.87 -4.38
C SER A 139 -23.07 13.87 -5.27
#